data_fd7544e885f867117e51481195c15ca4
#
_entry.id   fd7544e885f867117e51481195c15ca4
#
_cell.length_a   1.000
_cell.length_b   1.000
_cell.length_c   1.000
_cell.angle_alpha   90.00
_cell.angle_beta   90.00
_cell.angle_gamma   90.00
#
_symmetry.space_group_name_H-M   'P 1'
#
loop_
_entity.id
_entity.type
_entity.pdbx_description
1 polymer ?
#
loop_
_entity_poly.entity_id
_entity_poly.type
_entity_poly.pdbx_seq_one_letter_code
_entity_poly.pdbx_strand_id
1 'polypeptide(L)'
;MRRYASSLLFVVIGLLVTSCASSKKPAANPPTAASGTQISLPGTGWVLADLAGTPALPAGKATLAFPEAGRVAGNGSCNRFTGAAAIAGDHLKMGPLASTRMACADDIVNQQEATYFKALDAATRYSYQDPYLLIYADGFDKPLRFTRATGSQP
;
A
#
# COMPACT_ATOMS: atom_id res chain seq x y z
N MET A 1 83.29 17.34 -34.58
CA MET A 1 83.14 16.90 -35.99
C MET A 1 81.74 16.20 -36.10
N ARG A 2 80.99 16.53 -37.15
CA ARG A 2 79.70 15.98 -37.63
C ARG A 2 78.47 16.34 -36.77
N ARG A 3 77.74 17.31 -37.08
CA ARG A 3 76.66 17.66 -38.07
C ARG A 3 75.82 16.48 -38.53
N TYR A 4 74.54 16.50 -38.16
CA TYR A 4 73.37 16.12 -38.99
C TYR A 4 72.19 16.75 -38.27
N ALA A 5 71.49 17.73 -38.70
CA ALA A 5 70.58 17.98 -39.82
C ALA A 5 69.32 17.20 -39.76
N SER A 6 68.26 17.98 -39.56
CA SER A 6 66.92 17.90 -40.21
C SER A 6 66.05 16.68 -39.98
N SER A 7 64.88 16.84 -39.40
CA SER A 7 63.67 16.86 -40.18
C SER A 7 62.49 17.12 -39.26
N LEU A 8 61.75 18.19 -39.53
CA LEU A 8 60.40 18.47 -39.04
C LEU A 8 59.41 17.48 -39.64
N LEU A 9 58.74 16.75 -38.83
CA LEU A 9 57.56 16.04 -39.24
C LEU A 9 56.38 16.50 -38.40
N PHE A 10 55.58 17.37 -38.99
CA PHE A 10 54.29 17.78 -38.44
C PHE A 10 53.32 16.59 -38.52
N VAL A 11 53.01 15.99 -37.37
CA VAL A 11 51.88 15.07 -37.26
C VAL A 11 50.66 15.85 -36.76
N VAL A 12 49.77 16.12 -37.68
CA VAL A 12 48.42 16.66 -37.37
C VAL A 12 47.62 15.52 -36.74
N ILE A 13 47.47 15.53 -35.43
CA ILE A 13 46.58 14.61 -34.74
C ILE A 13 45.19 15.23 -34.79
N GLY A 14 44.37 14.68 -35.69
CA GLY A 14 42.93 15.00 -35.74
C GLY A 14 42.24 14.50 -34.48
N LEU A 15 41.68 15.42 -33.66
CA LEU A 15 40.77 15.07 -32.57
C LEU A 15 39.45 14.56 -33.15
N LEU A 16 39.26 13.25 -33.11
CA LEU A 16 37.93 12.63 -33.26
C LEU A 16 37.17 12.78 -31.95
N VAL A 17 36.29 13.78 -31.89
CA VAL A 17 35.28 13.90 -30.82
C VAL A 17 34.21 12.86 -31.09
N THR A 18 34.35 11.70 -30.45
CA THR A 18 33.27 10.72 -30.35
C THR A 18 32.21 11.26 -29.39
N SER A 19 31.15 11.83 -29.96
CA SER A 19 29.94 12.22 -29.23
C SER A 19 29.23 10.94 -28.78
N CYS A 20 29.40 10.58 -27.51
CA CYS A 20 28.51 9.57 -26.87
C CYS A 20 27.11 10.14 -26.69
N ALA A 21 26.22 9.86 -27.63
CA ALA A 21 24.81 10.06 -27.45
C ALA A 21 24.32 9.07 -26.39
N SER A 22 24.21 9.54 -25.13
CA SER A 22 23.50 8.82 -24.08
C SER A 22 22.02 8.77 -24.45
N SER A 23 21.59 7.68 -25.02
CA SER A 23 20.18 7.35 -25.17
C SER A 23 19.57 7.16 -23.79
N LYS A 24 18.99 8.22 -23.24
CA LYS A 24 18.18 8.18 -22.04
C LYS A 24 16.93 7.36 -22.40
N LYS A 25 16.96 6.06 -22.03
CA LYS A 25 15.82 5.16 -22.11
C LYS A 25 14.64 5.85 -21.40
N PRO A 26 13.47 6.02 -22.03
CA PRO A 26 12.31 6.55 -21.32
C PRO A 26 12.03 5.66 -20.13
N ALA A 27 12.06 6.23 -18.93
CA ALA A 27 11.57 5.54 -17.75
C ALA A 27 10.12 5.17 -18.02
N ALA A 28 9.81 3.88 -18.02
CA ALA A 28 8.45 3.40 -18.07
C ALA A 28 7.71 4.06 -16.90
N ASN A 29 6.68 4.85 -17.20
CA ASN A 29 5.79 5.37 -16.17
C ASN A 29 5.30 4.17 -15.36
N PRO A 30 5.36 4.23 -14.02
CA PRO A 30 4.72 3.21 -13.20
C PRO A 30 3.25 3.16 -13.60
N PRO A 31 2.60 1.98 -13.61
CA PRO A 31 1.21 1.85 -13.99
C PRO A 31 0.40 2.85 -13.15
N THR A 32 -0.35 3.71 -13.83
CA THR A 32 -1.26 4.68 -13.22
C THR A 32 -2.18 3.88 -12.29
N ALA A 33 -1.93 3.96 -10.99
CA ALA A 33 -2.82 3.39 -10.00
C ALA A 33 -4.21 3.98 -10.26
N ALA A 34 -5.21 3.12 -10.41
CA ALA A 34 -6.59 3.55 -10.62
C ALA A 34 -6.91 4.65 -9.60
N SER A 35 -7.18 5.86 -10.10
CA SER A 35 -7.49 7.04 -9.27
C SER A 35 -8.81 6.78 -8.54
N GLY A 36 -8.73 6.14 -7.37
CA GLY A 36 -9.83 6.11 -6.43
C GLY A 36 -10.03 7.52 -5.85
N THR A 37 -11.28 7.89 -5.67
CA THR A 37 -11.61 9.15 -4.98
C THR A 37 -11.05 9.09 -3.56
N GLN A 38 -10.35 10.15 -3.14
CA GLN A 38 -9.91 10.29 -1.76
C GLN A 38 -11.10 10.68 -0.89
N ILE A 39 -11.37 9.91 0.16
CA ILE A 39 -12.37 10.23 1.18
C ILE A 39 -11.69 10.47 2.53
N SER A 40 -12.31 11.28 3.38
CA SER A 40 -11.90 11.40 4.78
C SER A 40 -12.32 10.14 5.54
N LEU A 41 -11.38 9.46 6.18
CA LEU A 41 -11.64 8.26 6.97
C LEU A 41 -12.10 8.54 8.41
N PRO A 42 -11.63 9.57 9.13
CA PRO A 42 -12.10 9.88 10.48
C PRO A 42 -13.62 10.02 10.53
N GLY A 43 -14.25 9.46 11.58
CA GLY A 43 -15.71 9.41 11.75
C GLY A 43 -16.39 8.32 10.92
N THR A 44 -15.67 7.41 10.29
CA THR A 44 -16.26 6.38 9.42
C THR A 44 -16.16 4.98 10.00
N GLY A 45 -17.15 4.14 9.65
CA GLY A 45 -17.17 2.73 9.98
C GLY A 45 -17.43 1.87 8.75
N TRP A 46 -16.82 0.70 8.72
CA TRP A 46 -16.76 -0.19 7.58
C TRP A 46 -16.94 -1.64 7.99
N VAL A 47 -17.54 -2.45 7.12
CA VAL A 47 -17.71 -3.89 7.27
C VAL A 47 -16.91 -4.59 6.18
N LEU A 48 -16.12 -5.57 6.53
CA LEU A 48 -15.35 -6.36 5.58
C LEU A 48 -16.30 -7.12 4.65
N ALA A 49 -16.14 -6.94 3.36
CA ALA A 49 -16.88 -7.65 2.32
C ALA A 49 -16.01 -8.74 1.67
N ASP A 50 -14.70 -8.48 1.54
CA ASP A 50 -13.76 -9.38 0.90
C ASP A 50 -12.37 -9.24 1.52
N LEU A 51 -11.76 -10.35 1.87
CA LEU A 51 -10.42 -10.44 2.44
C LEU A 51 -9.44 -10.88 1.35
N ALA A 52 -8.90 -9.89 0.65
CA ALA A 52 -7.88 -10.09 -0.38
C ALA A 52 -8.26 -11.11 -1.48
N GLY A 53 -9.52 -11.07 -1.92
CA GLY A 53 -10.06 -11.95 -2.96
C GLY A 53 -10.89 -13.12 -2.45
N THR A 54 -11.05 -13.26 -1.13
CA THR A 54 -11.92 -14.24 -0.51
C THR A 54 -13.09 -13.53 0.16
N PRO A 55 -14.36 -13.87 -0.16
CA PRO A 55 -15.51 -13.28 0.49
C PRO A 55 -15.44 -13.43 2.01
N ALA A 56 -15.75 -12.37 2.74
CA ALA A 56 -15.77 -12.41 4.20
C ALA A 56 -16.87 -13.35 4.70
N LEU A 57 -16.59 -14.05 5.81
CA LEU A 57 -17.54 -15.00 6.41
C LEU A 57 -18.73 -14.25 7.02
N PRO A 58 -19.97 -14.66 6.73
CA PRO A 58 -21.16 -14.04 7.30
C PRO A 58 -21.24 -14.14 8.83
N ALA A 59 -20.75 -15.26 9.39
CA ALA A 59 -20.74 -15.52 10.83
C ALA A 59 -19.66 -14.71 11.57
N GLY A 60 -18.58 -14.36 10.89
CA GLY A 60 -17.45 -13.60 11.45
C GLY A 60 -17.41 -12.19 10.92
N LYS A 61 -18.32 -11.32 11.34
CA LYS A 61 -18.36 -9.91 10.87
C LYS A 61 -17.14 -9.14 11.32
N ALA A 62 -16.13 -9.09 10.46
CA ALA A 62 -14.98 -8.22 10.65
C ALA A 62 -15.36 -6.77 10.31
N THR A 63 -14.95 -5.84 11.17
CA THR A 63 -15.25 -4.41 11.02
C THR A 63 -14.00 -3.58 11.20
N LEU A 64 -13.99 -2.40 10.57
CA LEU A 64 -12.96 -1.39 10.68
C LEU A 64 -13.62 -0.05 10.92
N ALA A 65 -13.17 0.71 11.90
CA ALA A 65 -13.65 2.05 12.16
C ALA A 65 -12.48 3.00 12.40
N PHE A 66 -12.64 4.23 11.98
CA PHE A 66 -11.74 5.34 12.26
C PHE A 66 -12.51 6.36 13.12
N PRO A 67 -12.64 6.12 14.44
CA PRO A 67 -13.50 6.95 15.30
C PRO A 67 -13.09 8.42 15.30
N GLU A 68 -11.79 8.67 15.20
CA GLU A 68 -11.19 10.01 15.13
C GLU A 68 -9.85 9.96 14.36
N ALA A 69 -9.31 11.13 14.07
CA ALA A 69 -7.98 11.22 13.44
C ALA A 69 -6.91 10.53 14.30
N GLY A 70 -6.08 9.73 13.67
CA GLY A 70 -4.99 9.00 14.34
C GLY A 70 -5.40 7.69 15.04
N ARG A 71 -6.66 7.30 15.00
CA ARG A 71 -7.16 6.08 15.67
C ARG A 71 -7.86 5.13 14.73
N VAL A 72 -7.69 3.84 15.02
CA VAL A 72 -8.40 2.74 14.38
C VAL A 72 -8.96 1.81 15.45
N ALA A 73 -10.14 1.26 15.20
CA ALA A 73 -10.77 0.28 16.06
C ALA A 73 -11.65 -0.66 15.23
N GLY A 74 -12.06 -1.77 15.80
CA GLY A 74 -12.96 -2.68 15.11
C GLY A 74 -13.09 -4.04 15.79
N ASN A 75 -13.61 -4.98 15.00
CA ASN A 75 -13.73 -6.38 15.37
C ASN A 75 -13.04 -7.22 14.28
N GLY A 76 -12.17 -8.16 14.64
CA GLY A 76 -11.45 -9.03 13.72
C GLY A 76 -12.28 -10.19 13.17
N SER A 77 -13.38 -10.47 13.76
CA SER A 77 -14.40 -11.50 13.60
C SER A 77 -14.90 -11.99 14.96
N CYS A 78 -14.00 -12.18 15.91
CA CYS A 78 -14.20 -12.66 17.26
C CYS A 78 -13.65 -11.63 18.27
N ASN A 79 -12.45 -11.13 18.00
CA ASN A 79 -11.74 -10.23 18.90
C ASN A 79 -11.89 -8.77 18.49
N ARG A 80 -12.15 -7.92 19.48
CA ARG A 80 -12.11 -6.47 19.28
C ARG A 80 -10.67 -6.00 19.27
N PHE A 81 -10.40 -4.96 18.49
CA PHE A 81 -9.09 -4.34 18.43
C PHE A 81 -9.18 -2.81 18.45
N THR A 82 -8.07 -2.20 18.82
CA THR A 82 -7.85 -0.76 18.75
C THR A 82 -6.37 -0.50 18.48
N GLY A 83 -6.06 0.63 17.88
CA GLY A 83 -4.69 1.01 17.57
C GLY A 83 -4.56 2.43 17.04
N ALA A 84 -3.37 2.79 16.61
CA ALA A 84 -3.10 4.03 15.91
C ALA A 84 -3.29 3.85 14.39
N ALA A 85 -3.65 4.94 13.70
CA ALA A 85 -3.70 4.99 12.24
C ALA A 85 -3.06 6.30 11.75
N ALA A 86 -1.99 6.21 10.98
CA ALA A 86 -1.38 7.36 10.31
C ALA A 86 -1.88 7.42 8.86
N ILE A 87 -2.46 8.56 8.49
CA ILE A 87 -3.03 8.79 7.15
C ILE A 87 -2.35 10.02 6.55
N ALA A 88 -1.78 9.88 5.35
CA ALA A 88 -1.16 10.96 4.60
C ALA A 88 -1.48 10.80 3.11
N GLY A 89 -2.41 11.59 2.59
CA GLY A 89 -2.95 11.38 1.25
C GLY A 89 -3.63 10.02 1.15
N ASP A 90 -3.23 9.18 0.23
CA ASP A 90 -3.70 7.79 0.10
C ASP A 90 -2.89 6.78 0.93
N HIS A 91 -1.81 7.20 1.55
CA HIS A 91 -1.03 6.34 2.44
C HIS A 91 -1.78 6.09 3.74
N LEU A 92 -1.85 4.84 4.14
CA LEU A 92 -2.46 4.38 5.39
C LEU A 92 -1.50 3.41 6.07
N LYS A 93 -1.05 3.78 7.25
CA LYS A 93 -0.26 2.89 8.13
C LYS A 93 -1.01 2.70 9.43
N MET A 94 -1.28 1.46 9.80
CA MET A 94 -1.82 1.15 11.11
C MET A 94 -0.67 0.76 12.04
N GLY A 95 -0.71 1.29 13.27
CA GLY A 95 0.26 0.95 14.31
C GLY A 95 -0.04 -0.39 14.95
N PRO A 96 0.74 -0.82 15.95
CA PRO A 96 0.45 -2.07 16.63
C PRO A 96 -1.00 -2.11 17.11
N LEU A 97 -1.72 -3.18 16.73
CA LEU A 97 -3.09 -3.37 17.13
C LEU A 97 -3.15 -4.15 18.46
N ALA A 98 -3.76 -3.53 19.46
CA ALA A 98 -4.11 -4.22 20.69
C ALA A 98 -5.45 -4.92 20.51
N SER A 99 -5.50 -6.24 20.68
CA SER A 99 -6.73 -7.02 20.55
C SER A 99 -7.03 -7.83 21.81
N THR A 100 -8.31 -8.13 22.04
CA THR A 100 -8.70 -9.16 22.99
C THR A 100 -8.20 -10.52 22.52
N ARG A 101 -8.14 -11.51 23.39
CA ARG A 101 -7.62 -12.85 23.07
C ARG A 101 -8.66 -13.91 23.46
N MET A 102 -9.81 -13.85 22.82
CA MET A 102 -10.83 -14.92 22.93
C MET A 102 -10.59 -15.95 21.84
N ALA A 103 -10.76 -17.23 22.15
CA ALA A 103 -10.82 -18.26 21.11
C ALA A 103 -12.23 -18.21 20.49
N CYS A 104 -12.28 -18.12 19.17
CA CYS A 104 -13.54 -18.33 18.44
C CYS A 104 -13.93 -19.79 18.50
N ALA A 105 -15.20 -20.08 18.55
CA ALA A 105 -15.70 -21.46 18.57
C ALA A 105 -15.47 -22.18 17.22
N ASP A 106 -15.22 -21.46 16.15
CA ASP A 106 -15.07 -21.93 14.78
C ASP A 106 -13.66 -21.62 14.26
N ASP A 107 -12.94 -22.65 13.82
CA ASP A 107 -11.58 -22.52 13.33
C ASP A 107 -11.49 -21.67 12.05
N ILE A 108 -12.49 -21.71 11.20
CA ILE A 108 -12.50 -20.90 9.97
C ILE A 108 -12.64 -19.39 10.29
N VAL A 109 -13.36 -19.06 11.36
CA VAL A 109 -13.46 -17.68 11.87
C VAL A 109 -12.13 -17.23 12.48
N ASN A 110 -11.43 -18.12 13.20
CA ASN A 110 -10.07 -17.85 13.69
C ASN A 110 -9.09 -17.60 12.55
N GLN A 111 -9.17 -18.37 11.46
CA GLN A 111 -8.29 -18.18 10.29
C GLN A 111 -8.57 -16.85 9.59
N GLN A 112 -9.85 -16.48 9.42
CA GLN A 112 -10.21 -15.18 8.86
C GLN A 112 -9.65 -14.05 9.73
N GLU A 113 -9.84 -14.11 11.04
CA GLU A 113 -9.34 -13.10 11.97
C GLU A 113 -7.82 -12.94 11.90
N ALA A 114 -7.09 -14.06 11.94
CA ALA A 114 -5.62 -14.04 11.86
C ALA A 114 -5.13 -13.41 10.55
N THR A 115 -5.76 -13.76 9.43
CA THR A 115 -5.44 -13.19 8.11
C THR A 115 -5.82 -11.72 8.05
N TYR A 116 -6.95 -11.33 8.62
CA TYR A 116 -7.41 -9.96 8.69
C TYR A 116 -6.45 -9.06 9.48
N PHE A 117 -6.03 -9.47 10.68
CA PHE A 117 -5.06 -8.72 11.46
C PHE A 117 -3.71 -8.60 10.77
N LYS A 118 -3.23 -9.68 10.15
CA LYS A 118 -2.01 -9.65 9.34
C LYS A 118 -2.10 -8.62 8.21
N ALA A 119 -3.25 -8.56 7.52
CA ALA A 119 -3.46 -7.60 6.44
C ALA A 119 -3.57 -6.15 6.94
N LEU A 120 -4.21 -5.91 8.08
CA LEU A 120 -4.28 -4.57 8.68
C LEU A 120 -2.90 -4.08 9.11
N ASP A 121 -2.08 -4.95 9.70
CA ASP A 121 -0.72 -4.63 10.16
C ASP A 121 0.21 -4.32 8.98
N ALA A 122 -0.02 -4.97 7.84
CA ALA A 122 0.71 -4.78 6.59
C ALA A 122 0.12 -3.68 5.68
N ALA A 123 -0.90 -2.95 6.12
CA ALA A 123 -1.55 -1.92 5.32
C ALA A 123 -0.59 -0.79 4.95
N THR A 124 -0.63 -0.37 3.68
CA THR A 124 0.26 0.67 3.13
C THR A 124 -0.49 1.83 2.51
N ARG A 125 -1.66 1.57 1.93
CA ARG A 125 -2.48 2.62 1.31
C ARG A 125 -3.96 2.23 1.24
N TYR A 126 -4.79 3.21 0.96
CA TYR A 126 -6.21 2.99 0.71
C TYR A 126 -6.68 3.75 -0.53
N SER A 127 -7.81 3.33 -1.08
CA SER A 127 -8.57 4.09 -2.08
C SER A 127 -10.06 3.86 -1.85
N TYR A 128 -10.88 4.80 -2.32
CA TYR A 128 -12.33 4.64 -2.31
C TYR A 128 -12.83 4.50 -3.74
N GLN A 129 -13.57 3.44 -3.99
CA GLN A 129 -14.27 3.16 -5.25
C GLN A 129 -15.71 2.82 -4.90
N ASP A 130 -16.58 3.82 -4.98
CA ASP A 130 -17.97 3.71 -4.53
C ASP A 130 -18.62 2.37 -4.93
N PRO A 131 -19.21 1.63 -3.99
CA PRO A 131 -19.38 1.90 -2.57
C PRO A 131 -18.29 1.32 -1.65
N TYR A 132 -17.13 0.96 -2.19
CA TYR A 132 -16.09 0.20 -1.49
C TYR A 132 -14.92 1.05 -1.03
N LEU A 133 -14.54 0.88 0.23
CA LEU A 133 -13.20 1.22 0.70
C LEU A 133 -12.27 0.03 0.39
N LEU A 134 -11.17 0.31 -0.28
CA LEU A 134 -10.12 -0.65 -0.59
C LEU A 134 -8.88 -0.36 0.25
N ILE A 135 -8.36 -1.35 0.96
CA ILE A 135 -7.11 -1.25 1.72
C ILE A 135 -6.11 -2.22 1.11
N TYR A 136 -4.97 -1.68 0.70
CA TYR A 136 -3.86 -2.43 0.12
C TYR A 136 -2.83 -2.74 1.20
N ALA A 137 -2.36 -3.96 1.24
CA ALA A 137 -1.45 -4.48 2.24
C ALA A 137 -0.29 -5.24 1.59
N ASP A 138 0.91 -5.08 2.11
CA ASP A 138 2.07 -5.80 1.61
C ASP A 138 1.93 -7.31 1.83
N GLY A 139 2.31 -8.08 0.80
CA GLY A 139 2.17 -9.54 0.82
C GLY A 139 0.77 -10.06 0.50
N PHE A 140 -0.12 -9.18 0.00
CA PHE A 140 -1.43 -9.56 -0.52
C PHE A 140 -1.60 -9.06 -1.96
N ASP A 141 -1.96 -9.94 -2.88
CA ASP A 141 -2.11 -9.62 -4.31
C ASP A 141 -3.34 -8.75 -4.61
N LYS A 142 -4.35 -8.81 -3.74
CA LYS A 142 -5.60 -8.07 -3.87
C LYS A 142 -5.87 -7.26 -2.61
N PRO A 143 -6.54 -6.09 -2.72
CA PRO A 143 -6.91 -5.30 -1.55
C PRO A 143 -7.99 -5.99 -0.71
N LEU A 144 -8.05 -5.62 0.56
CA LEU A 144 -9.22 -5.84 1.38
C LEU A 144 -10.32 -4.90 0.90
N ARG A 145 -11.52 -5.41 0.79
CA ARG A 145 -12.70 -4.65 0.34
C ARG A 145 -13.71 -4.51 1.47
N PHE A 146 -14.15 -3.29 1.70
CA PHE A 146 -15.09 -2.97 2.76
C PHE A 146 -16.30 -2.22 2.19
N THR A 147 -17.48 -2.47 2.76
CA THR A 147 -18.66 -1.64 2.57
C THR A 147 -18.86 -0.72 3.77
N ARG A 148 -19.53 0.41 3.57
CA ARG A 148 -19.84 1.31 4.68
C ARG A 148 -20.78 0.63 5.69
N ALA A 149 -20.48 0.76 6.98
CA ALA A 149 -21.36 0.25 8.03
C ALA A 149 -22.65 1.09 8.05
N THR A 150 -23.80 0.42 7.95
CA THR A 150 -25.12 1.05 8.12
C THR A 150 -25.29 1.43 9.60
N GLY A 151 -25.44 2.72 9.90
CA GLY A 151 -25.63 3.22 11.26
C GLY A 151 -24.44 3.94 11.89
N SER A 152 -23.31 4.07 11.19
CA SER A 152 -22.19 4.93 11.60
C SER A 152 -22.36 6.33 11.00
N GLN A 153 -23.37 7.05 11.47
CA GLN A 153 -23.32 8.52 11.45
C GLN A 153 -22.82 8.97 12.83
N PRO A 154 -21.96 10.03 12.85
CA PRO A 154 -21.49 10.61 14.10
C PRO A 154 -22.63 11.17 14.92
#